data_a570c0f6f2825d0c68557bb4a55a09ed
#
_entry.id   a570c0f6f2825d0c68557bb4a55a09ed
#
_cell.length_a   1.000
_cell.length_b   1.000
_cell.length_c   1.000
_cell.angle_alpha   90.00
_cell.angle_beta   90.00
_cell.angle_gamma   90.00
#
_symmetry.space_group_name_H-M   'P 1'
#
loop_
_entity.id
_entity.type
_entity.pdbx_description
1 polymer ?
#
loop_
_entity_poly.entity_id
_entity_poly.type
_entity_poly.pdbx_seq_one_letter_code
_entity_poly.pdbx_strand_id
1 'polypeptide(L)'
;MPELIKDKYYNYNSLSELAFRLKDVYPSFQADKFVSDVMDDDWDALELKARVRRISINLGKYLPSEYEQAIGVIDNVVASYPDGYNDYSLVYFPDFVEVYGQDERHWDLSISALERYTICSTSEFAVRPFIINNEERMMRQMALWAKHNNEHVRRLASEGCRPQLP
;
A
#
# COMPACT_ATOMS: atom_id res chain seq x y z
N MET A 1 15.76 18.82 17.12
CA MET A 1 15.90 18.18 15.79
C MET A 1 14.53 17.80 15.26
N PRO A 2 14.21 18.11 14.01
CA PRO A 2 12.95 17.65 13.44
C PRO A 2 12.94 16.11 13.38
N GLU A 3 11.79 15.55 13.70
CA GLU A 3 11.58 14.10 13.62
C GLU A 3 11.69 13.64 12.17
N LEU A 4 12.38 12.52 11.95
CA LEU A 4 12.48 11.95 10.61
C LEU A 4 11.11 11.41 10.15
N ILE A 5 10.81 11.54 8.86
CA ILE A 5 9.55 11.07 8.30
C ILE A 5 9.31 9.60 8.62
N LYS A 6 10.36 8.78 8.51
CA LYS A 6 10.25 7.35 8.82
C LYS A 6 9.82 7.08 10.27
N ASP A 7 10.30 7.89 11.21
CA ASP A 7 9.97 7.71 12.62
C ASP A 7 8.60 8.29 12.97
N LYS A 8 8.20 9.34 12.24
CA LYS A 8 6.89 9.95 12.41
C LYS A 8 5.76 9.01 11.98
N TYR A 9 5.89 8.37 10.83
CA TYR A 9 4.82 7.59 10.23
C TYR A 9 4.91 6.09 10.52
N TYR A 10 6.11 5.56 10.73
CA TYR A 10 6.33 4.12 10.88
C TYR A 10 7.07 3.85 12.19
N ASN A 11 6.31 3.74 13.25
CA ASN A 11 6.80 3.50 14.62
C ASN A 11 5.92 2.46 15.32
N TYR A 12 6.25 2.13 16.56
CA TYR A 12 5.50 1.14 17.32
C TYR A 12 4.01 1.49 17.43
N ASN A 13 3.69 2.76 17.69
CA ASN A 13 2.30 3.17 17.86
C ASN A 13 1.49 3.04 16.57
N SER A 14 2.06 3.46 15.43
CA SER A 14 1.38 3.34 14.14
C SER A 14 1.20 1.89 13.71
N LEU A 15 2.20 1.03 13.98
CA LEU A 15 2.11 -0.40 13.69
C LEU A 15 1.11 -1.10 14.59
N SER A 16 1.04 -0.72 15.86
CA SER A 16 0.06 -1.27 16.79
C SER A 16 -1.37 -0.89 16.39
N GLU A 17 -1.57 0.33 15.92
CA GLU A 17 -2.87 0.77 15.40
C GLU A 17 -3.26 -0.01 14.16
N LEU A 18 -2.34 -0.19 13.21
CA LEU A 18 -2.58 -1.00 12.03
C LEU A 18 -2.95 -2.43 12.41
N ALA A 19 -2.18 -3.03 13.32
CA ALA A 19 -2.44 -4.40 13.78
C ALA A 19 -3.81 -4.52 14.45
N PHE A 20 -4.21 -3.52 15.23
CA PHE A 20 -5.54 -3.47 15.85
C PHE A 20 -6.64 -3.43 14.79
N ARG A 21 -6.51 -2.57 13.79
CA ARG A 21 -7.50 -2.47 12.70
C ARG A 21 -7.60 -3.76 11.89
N LEU A 22 -6.45 -4.39 11.62
CA LEU A 22 -6.41 -5.68 10.92
C LEU A 22 -7.11 -6.77 11.72
N LYS A 23 -6.82 -6.85 13.00
CA LYS A 23 -7.45 -7.86 13.89
C LYS A 23 -8.95 -7.64 14.02
N ASP A 24 -9.40 -6.40 14.01
CA ASP A 24 -10.83 -6.07 14.08
C ASP A 24 -11.60 -6.61 12.88
N VAL A 25 -11.04 -6.46 11.68
CA VAL A 25 -11.70 -6.93 10.43
C VAL A 25 -11.35 -8.38 10.09
N TYR A 26 -10.26 -8.92 10.66
CA TYR A 26 -9.80 -10.27 10.40
C TYR A 26 -9.33 -10.90 11.75
N PRO A 27 -10.25 -11.48 12.53
CA PRO A 27 -9.95 -11.93 13.90
C PRO A 27 -8.82 -12.96 14.02
N SER A 28 -8.53 -13.71 12.96
CA SER A 28 -7.42 -14.68 12.94
C SER A 28 -6.04 -14.01 12.79
N PHE A 29 -6.00 -12.70 12.56
CA PHE A 29 -4.75 -11.98 12.39
C PHE A 29 -3.91 -12.02 13.67
N GLN A 30 -2.65 -12.42 13.52
CA GLN A 30 -1.72 -12.55 14.65
C GLN A 30 -1.00 -11.23 14.90
N ALA A 31 -1.70 -10.28 15.54
CA ALA A 31 -1.27 -8.90 15.69
C ALA A 31 0.10 -8.75 16.36
N ASP A 32 0.32 -9.46 17.49
CA ASP A 32 1.56 -9.35 18.26
C ASP A 32 2.76 -9.87 17.47
N LYS A 33 2.60 -11.00 16.80
CA LYS A 33 3.65 -11.58 15.96
C LYS A 33 3.97 -10.68 14.78
N PHE A 34 2.94 -10.11 14.16
CA PHE A 34 3.12 -9.17 13.05
C PHE A 34 3.98 -7.98 13.47
N VAL A 35 3.63 -7.32 14.56
CA VAL A 35 4.38 -6.16 15.05
C VAL A 35 5.82 -6.55 15.39
N SER A 36 6.00 -7.70 16.07
CA SER A 36 7.32 -8.20 16.45
C SER A 36 8.19 -8.50 15.23
N ASP A 37 7.62 -9.14 14.20
CA ASP A 37 8.38 -9.47 12.98
C ASP A 37 8.71 -8.23 12.16
N VAL A 38 7.85 -7.22 12.14
CA VAL A 38 8.11 -5.96 11.45
C VAL A 38 9.23 -5.20 12.17
N MET A 39 9.13 -5.05 13.48
CA MET A 39 10.08 -4.30 14.29
C MET A 39 11.20 -5.20 14.82
N ASP A 40 11.85 -5.90 13.91
CA ASP A 40 12.99 -6.74 14.21
C ASP A 40 14.24 -5.89 14.54
N ASP A 41 15.32 -6.54 14.94
CA ASP A 41 16.55 -5.93 15.51
C ASP A 41 17.12 -4.78 14.66
N ASP A 42 16.99 -4.85 13.32
CA ASP A 42 17.52 -3.83 12.43
C ASP A 42 16.51 -2.74 12.03
N TRP A 43 15.32 -2.73 12.62
CA TRP A 43 14.25 -1.78 12.27
C TRP A 43 14.71 -0.32 12.31
N ASP A 44 15.40 0.06 13.37
CA ASP A 44 15.82 1.46 13.55
C ASP A 44 16.81 1.92 12.46
N ALA A 45 17.58 0.99 11.92
CA ALA A 45 18.54 1.28 10.84
C ALA A 45 17.87 1.38 9.45
N LEU A 46 16.64 0.92 9.31
CA LEU A 46 15.96 0.93 8.02
C LEU A 46 15.54 2.34 7.60
N GLU A 47 15.71 2.62 6.31
CA GLU A 47 15.20 3.82 5.68
C GLU A 47 13.71 3.68 5.36
N LEU A 48 13.06 4.78 4.98
CA LEU A 48 11.62 4.87 4.79
C LEU A 48 11.06 3.76 3.91
N LYS A 49 11.61 3.59 2.71
CA LYS A 49 11.12 2.56 1.76
C LYS A 49 11.30 1.15 2.29
N ALA A 50 12.39 0.91 2.99
CA ALA A 50 12.67 -0.41 3.57
C ALA A 50 11.69 -0.74 4.70
N ARG A 51 11.29 0.25 5.50
CA ARG A 51 10.25 0.07 6.52
C ARG A 51 8.91 -0.27 5.89
N VAL A 52 8.51 0.50 4.87
CA VAL A 52 7.28 0.23 4.11
C VAL A 52 7.28 -1.19 3.56
N ARG A 53 8.36 -1.58 2.90
CA ARG A 53 8.48 -2.92 2.30
C ARG A 53 8.44 -4.03 3.35
N ARG A 54 9.06 -3.83 4.49
CA ARG A 54 9.00 -4.81 5.58
C ARG A 54 7.57 -4.99 6.10
N ILE A 55 6.82 -3.90 6.22
CA ILE A 55 5.40 -3.97 6.59
C ILE A 55 4.62 -4.77 5.56
N SER A 56 4.80 -4.46 4.28
CA SER A 56 4.11 -5.15 3.18
C SER A 56 4.40 -6.66 3.16
N ILE A 57 5.66 -7.04 3.31
CA ILE A 57 6.07 -8.46 3.33
C ILE A 57 5.42 -9.18 4.51
N ASN A 58 5.41 -8.57 5.68
CA ASN A 58 4.79 -9.17 6.85
C ASN A 58 3.27 -9.18 6.77
N LEU A 59 2.65 -8.22 6.11
CA LEU A 59 1.23 -8.31 5.77
C LEU A 59 0.94 -9.58 4.97
N GLY A 60 1.76 -9.89 3.96
CA GLY A 60 1.60 -11.11 3.18
C GLY A 60 1.78 -12.38 3.99
N LYS A 61 2.60 -12.33 5.03
CA LYS A 61 2.85 -13.47 5.92
C LYS A 61 1.66 -13.78 6.84
N TYR A 62 0.93 -12.77 7.28
CA TYR A 62 -0.12 -12.90 8.29
C TYR A 62 -1.55 -12.70 7.75
N LEU A 63 -1.70 -12.19 6.53
CA LEU A 63 -2.99 -12.12 5.85
C LEU A 63 -3.31 -13.47 5.17
N PRO A 64 -4.56 -13.67 4.71
CA PRO A 64 -4.88 -14.88 3.94
C PRO A 64 -3.94 -15.08 2.77
N SER A 65 -3.57 -16.33 2.49
CA SER A 65 -2.64 -16.68 1.42
C SER A 65 -3.21 -16.41 0.02
N GLU A 66 -4.53 -16.47 -0.13
CA GLU A 66 -5.21 -16.11 -1.38
C GLU A 66 -5.18 -14.59 -1.53
N TYR A 67 -4.59 -14.10 -2.64
CA TYR A 67 -4.40 -12.67 -2.88
C TYR A 67 -5.73 -11.90 -2.83
N GLU A 68 -6.76 -12.43 -3.47
CA GLU A 68 -8.08 -11.80 -3.47
C GLU A 68 -8.64 -11.63 -2.05
N GLN A 69 -8.47 -12.64 -1.20
CA GLN A 69 -8.91 -12.58 0.19
C GLN A 69 -8.09 -11.58 1.00
N ALA A 70 -6.79 -11.52 0.76
CA ALA A 70 -5.92 -10.55 1.41
C ALA A 70 -6.31 -9.12 1.04
N ILE A 71 -6.57 -8.86 -0.23
CA ILE A 71 -7.05 -7.54 -0.70
C ILE A 71 -8.39 -7.21 -0.04
N GLY A 72 -9.29 -8.19 0.10
CA GLY A 72 -10.56 -7.98 0.78
C GLY A 72 -10.39 -7.53 2.23
N VAL A 73 -9.44 -8.11 2.96
CA VAL A 73 -9.12 -7.68 4.33
C VAL A 73 -8.58 -6.25 4.34
N ILE A 74 -7.65 -5.94 3.45
CA ILE A 74 -7.09 -4.58 3.33
C ILE A 74 -8.19 -3.57 3.00
N ASP A 75 -9.09 -3.90 2.08
CA ASP A 75 -10.22 -3.04 1.72
C ASP A 75 -11.09 -2.72 2.94
N ASN A 76 -11.33 -3.70 3.80
CA ASN A 76 -12.10 -3.50 5.02
C ASN A 76 -11.37 -2.59 6.02
N VAL A 77 -10.05 -2.69 6.10
CA VAL A 77 -9.24 -1.77 6.92
C VAL A 77 -9.32 -0.35 6.35
N VAL A 78 -9.14 -0.20 5.04
CA VAL A 78 -9.23 1.11 4.37
C VAL A 78 -10.61 1.74 4.59
N ALA A 79 -11.68 0.94 4.50
CA ALA A 79 -13.03 1.42 4.74
C ALA A 79 -13.28 1.87 6.18
N SER A 80 -12.44 1.47 7.13
CA SER A 80 -12.56 1.87 8.54
C SER A 80 -12.05 3.29 8.81
N TYR A 81 -11.34 3.90 7.86
CA TYR A 81 -10.91 5.29 7.98
C TYR A 81 -12.03 6.24 7.54
N PRO A 82 -12.06 7.47 8.09
CA PRO A 82 -13.08 8.45 7.69
C PRO A 82 -13.02 8.79 6.21
N ASP A 83 -14.16 9.15 5.63
CA ASP A 83 -14.21 9.65 4.27
C ASP A 83 -13.29 10.86 4.10
N GLY A 84 -12.54 10.89 3.01
CA GLY A 84 -11.58 11.96 2.76
C GLY A 84 -10.24 11.79 3.46
N TYR A 85 -10.08 10.75 4.28
CA TYR A 85 -8.79 10.46 4.89
C TYR A 85 -7.75 10.17 3.83
N ASN A 86 -6.64 10.90 3.86
CA ASN A 86 -5.50 10.67 2.97
C ASN A 86 -4.24 10.93 3.77
N ASP A 87 -3.42 9.91 3.96
CA ASP A 87 -2.21 10.01 4.75
C ASP A 87 -1.11 9.13 4.17
N TYR A 88 0.08 9.67 4.09
CA TYR A 88 1.26 8.95 3.63
C TYR A 88 1.56 7.70 4.46
N SER A 89 1.10 7.65 5.71
CA SER A 89 1.30 6.51 6.59
C SER A 89 0.68 5.20 6.09
N LEU A 90 -0.20 5.24 5.06
CA LEU A 90 -0.85 4.06 4.52
C LEU A 90 -0.20 3.52 3.23
N VAL A 91 0.99 4.01 2.89
CA VAL A 91 1.69 3.64 1.64
C VAL A 91 2.02 2.14 1.53
N TYR A 92 2.06 1.43 2.65
CA TYR A 92 2.26 -0.02 2.64
C TYR A 92 1.10 -0.80 1.99
N PHE A 93 -0.10 -0.24 1.87
CA PHE A 93 -1.18 -0.92 1.15
C PHE A 93 -0.95 -0.95 -0.36
N PRO A 94 -0.67 0.17 -1.05
CA PRO A 94 -0.20 0.09 -2.44
C PRO A 94 1.06 -0.76 -2.60
N ASP A 95 2.00 -0.67 -1.68
CA ASP A 95 3.22 -1.46 -1.73
C ASP A 95 2.92 -2.97 -1.65
N PHE A 96 1.92 -3.37 -0.88
CA PHE A 96 1.45 -4.76 -0.84
C PHE A 96 1.02 -5.23 -2.23
N VAL A 97 0.30 -4.39 -2.96
CA VAL A 97 -0.11 -4.69 -4.34
C VAL A 97 1.13 -4.84 -5.25
N GLU A 98 2.13 -3.98 -5.09
CA GLU A 98 3.38 -4.09 -5.84
C GLU A 98 4.07 -5.43 -5.58
N VAL A 99 4.14 -5.85 -4.31
CA VAL A 99 4.85 -7.09 -3.92
C VAL A 99 4.11 -8.34 -4.36
N TYR A 100 2.80 -8.40 -4.18
CA TYR A 100 2.03 -9.64 -4.30
C TYR A 100 1.07 -9.67 -5.48
N GLY A 101 0.80 -8.54 -6.13
CA GLY A 101 -0.28 -8.42 -7.10
C GLY A 101 0.14 -8.26 -8.56
N GLN A 102 1.39 -8.59 -8.93
CA GLN A 102 1.86 -8.39 -10.29
C GLN A 102 1.54 -9.52 -11.27
N ASP A 103 1.04 -10.66 -10.78
CA ASP A 103 0.60 -11.75 -11.65
C ASP A 103 -0.53 -11.26 -12.57
N GLU A 104 -0.44 -11.62 -13.86
CA GLU A 104 -1.42 -11.17 -14.84
C GLU A 104 -2.85 -11.57 -14.48
N ARG A 105 -3.03 -12.72 -13.83
CA ARG A 105 -4.34 -13.16 -13.32
C ARG A 105 -4.99 -12.16 -12.38
N HIS A 106 -4.16 -11.36 -11.70
CA HIS A 106 -4.61 -10.39 -10.70
C HIS A 106 -4.62 -8.96 -11.22
N TRP A 107 -4.41 -8.76 -12.54
CA TRP A 107 -4.29 -7.41 -13.11
C TRP A 107 -5.47 -6.51 -12.71
N ASP A 108 -6.69 -6.95 -13.02
CA ASP A 108 -7.87 -6.12 -12.76
C ASP A 108 -8.05 -5.83 -11.27
N LEU A 109 -7.84 -6.84 -10.43
CA LEU A 109 -7.93 -6.68 -8.98
C LEU A 109 -6.88 -5.72 -8.45
N SER A 110 -5.64 -5.84 -8.91
CA SER A 110 -4.52 -4.98 -8.49
C SER A 110 -4.70 -3.54 -8.95
N ILE A 111 -5.09 -3.31 -10.20
CA ILE A 111 -5.32 -1.96 -10.73
C ILE A 111 -6.46 -1.28 -9.98
N SER A 112 -7.55 -2.01 -9.73
CA SER A 112 -8.66 -1.51 -8.93
C SER A 112 -8.24 -1.16 -7.50
N ALA A 113 -7.39 -2.00 -6.88
CA ALA A 113 -6.85 -1.75 -5.55
C ALA A 113 -5.96 -0.51 -5.52
N LEU A 114 -5.07 -0.35 -6.50
CA LEU A 114 -4.21 0.84 -6.60
C LEU A 114 -5.03 2.12 -6.73
N GLU A 115 -6.12 2.07 -7.50
CA GLU A 115 -7.04 3.19 -7.62
C GLU A 115 -7.66 3.56 -6.27
N ARG A 116 -8.17 2.58 -5.54
CA ARG A 116 -8.75 2.81 -4.21
C ARG A 116 -7.73 3.31 -3.20
N TYR A 117 -6.54 2.72 -3.19
CA TYR A 117 -5.51 3.02 -2.19
C TYR A 117 -4.83 4.36 -2.45
N THR A 118 -4.78 4.83 -3.69
CA THR A 118 -4.26 6.18 -3.96
C THR A 118 -5.16 7.26 -3.39
N ILE A 119 -6.45 6.95 -3.19
CA ILE A 119 -7.40 7.90 -2.57
C ILE A 119 -7.08 8.14 -1.09
N CYS A 120 -6.65 7.11 -0.37
CA CYS A 120 -6.31 7.23 1.06
C CYS A 120 -4.82 7.41 1.32
N SER A 121 -3.96 7.23 0.31
CA SER A 121 -2.51 7.40 0.43
C SER A 121 -1.94 7.82 -0.93
N THR A 122 -0.96 7.08 -1.47
CA THR A 122 -0.47 7.28 -2.84
C THR A 122 0.02 5.97 -3.42
N SER A 123 -0.34 5.71 -4.68
CA SER A 123 0.08 4.53 -5.42
C SER A 123 1.17 4.84 -6.47
N GLU A 124 1.77 6.03 -6.46
CA GLU A 124 2.69 6.47 -7.53
C GLU A 124 3.92 5.58 -7.69
N PHE A 125 4.42 5.01 -6.61
CA PHE A 125 5.55 4.08 -6.69
C PHE A 125 5.11 2.68 -7.11
N ALA A 126 3.98 2.23 -6.61
CA ALA A 126 3.46 0.88 -6.85
C ALA A 126 3.04 0.64 -8.31
N VAL A 127 2.65 1.68 -9.03
CA VAL A 127 2.24 1.54 -10.44
C VAL A 127 3.43 1.30 -11.39
N ARG A 128 4.64 1.64 -10.99
CA ARG A 128 5.82 1.57 -11.87
C ARG A 128 6.11 0.17 -12.39
N PRO A 129 6.11 -0.90 -11.57
CA PRO A 129 6.30 -2.25 -12.11
C PRO A 129 5.21 -2.65 -13.10
N PHE A 130 3.98 -2.18 -12.91
CA PHE A 130 2.88 -2.47 -13.84
C PHE A 130 3.11 -1.78 -15.19
N ILE A 131 3.67 -0.57 -15.20
CA ILE A 131 4.06 0.13 -16.41
C ILE A 131 5.16 -0.66 -17.14
N ILE A 132 6.17 -1.10 -16.40
CA ILE A 132 7.30 -1.86 -16.98
C ILE A 132 6.83 -3.17 -17.58
N ASN A 133 5.95 -3.88 -16.88
CA ASN A 133 5.49 -5.21 -17.31
C ASN A 133 4.51 -5.16 -18.48
N ASN A 134 3.72 -4.11 -18.60
CA ASN A 134 2.78 -3.94 -19.72
C ASN A 134 2.49 -2.46 -19.95
N GLU A 135 3.42 -1.78 -20.58
CA GLU A 135 3.36 -0.34 -20.80
C GLU A 135 2.10 0.08 -21.54
N GLU A 136 1.78 -0.59 -22.65
CA GLU A 136 0.63 -0.24 -23.48
C GLU A 136 -0.68 -0.30 -22.69
N ARG A 137 -0.91 -1.40 -21.97
CA ARG A 137 -2.12 -1.59 -21.16
C ARG A 137 -2.19 -0.58 -20.02
N MET A 138 -1.04 -0.32 -19.39
CA MET A 138 -0.99 0.63 -18.27
C MET A 138 -1.19 2.06 -18.73
N MET A 139 -0.68 2.44 -19.90
CA MET A 139 -0.90 3.77 -20.45
C MET A 139 -2.37 4.02 -20.78
N ARG A 140 -3.09 3.00 -21.26
CA ARG A 140 -4.54 3.09 -21.43
C ARG A 140 -5.26 3.31 -20.09
N GLN A 141 -4.81 2.62 -19.05
CA GLN A 141 -5.37 2.79 -17.70
C GLN A 141 -5.07 4.19 -17.16
N MET A 142 -3.87 4.69 -17.36
CA MET A 142 -3.49 6.05 -16.97
C MET A 142 -4.37 7.10 -17.65
N ALA A 143 -4.69 6.90 -18.93
CA ALA A 143 -5.59 7.81 -19.67
C ALA A 143 -7.01 7.82 -19.04
N LEU A 144 -7.51 6.67 -18.58
CA LEU A 144 -8.78 6.60 -17.87
C LEU A 144 -8.71 7.32 -16.52
N TRP A 145 -7.66 7.12 -15.76
CA TRP A 145 -7.47 7.77 -14.46
C TRP A 145 -7.33 9.29 -14.59
N ALA A 146 -6.76 9.78 -15.68
CA ALA A 146 -6.64 11.21 -15.92
C ALA A 146 -8.00 11.93 -16.01
N LYS A 147 -9.07 11.17 -16.29
CA LYS A 147 -10.44 11.68 -16.39
C LYS A 147 -11.31 11.29 -15.18
N HIS A 148 -10.71 10.68 -14.16
CA HIS A 148 -11.44 10.21 -12.98
C HIS A 148 -12.00 11.39 -12.17
N ASN A 149 -13.10 11.19 -11.49
CA ASN A 149 -13.74 12.21 -10.66
C ASN A 149 -12.91 12.59 -9.43
N ASN A 150 -12.11 11.65 -8.91
CA ASN A 150 -11.31 11.88 -7.70
C ASN A 150 -9.97 12.52 -8.07
N GLU A 151 -9.59 13.59 -7.37
CA GLU A 151 -8.35 14.32 -7.63
C GLU A 151 -7.08 13.47 -7.38
N HIS A 152 -7.11 12.57 -6.41
CA HIS A 152 -5.96 11.72 -6.12
C HIS A 152 -5.71 10.70 -7.22
N VAL A 153 -6.77 10.20 -7.85
CA VAL A 153 -6.67 9.30 -8.99
C VAL A 153 -6.13 10.04 -10.22
N ARG A 154 -6.62 11.27 -10.48
CA ARG A 154 -6.07 12.10 -11.57
C ARG A 154 -4.60 12.40 -11.35
N ARG A 155 -4.21 12.71 -10.12
CA ARG A 155 -2.81 12.96 -9.76
C ARG A 155 -1.94 11.73 -9.99
N LEU A 156 -2.44 10.54 -9.66
CA LEU A 156 -1.75 9.28 -9.92
C LEU A 156 -1.43 9.13 -11.40
N ALA A 157 -2.37 9.48 -12.28
CA ALA A 157 -2.17 9.41 -13.73
C ALA A 157 -1.01 10.29 -14.18
N SER A 158 -0.85 11.49 -13.64
CA SER A 158 0.25 12.39 -14.02
C SER A 158 1.58 12.02 -13.34
N GLU A 159 1.56 11.72 -12.05
CA GLU A 159 2.79 11.46 -11.28
C GLU A 159 3.34 10.07 -11.50
N GLY A 160 2.45 9.07 -11.65
CA GLY A 160 2.87 7.70 -11.89
C GLY A 160 3.58 7.50 -13.23
N CYS A 161 3.28 8.34 -14.22
CA CYS A 161 3.90 8.28 -15.56
C CYS A 161 5.23 9.00 -15.64
N ARG A 162 5.65 9.73 -14.61
CA ARG A 162 6.91 10.48 -14.68
C ARG A 162 8.10 9.54 -14.83
N PRO A 163 9.08 9.92 -15.67
CA PRO A 163 10.35 9.22 -15.66
C PRO A 163 10.94 9.29 -14.26
N GLN A 164 11.81 8.35 -13.97
CA GLN A 164 12.42 8.15 -12.67
C GLN A 164 12.72 9.45 -11.94
N LEU A 165 12.15 9.59 -10.75
CA LEU A 165 12.50 10.70 -9.87
C LEU A 165 13.94 10.55 -9.39
N PRO A 166 14.70 11.65 -9.25
CA PRO A 166 16.06 11.60 -8.76
C PRO A 166 16.16 11.08 -7.34
#